data_8b9bb0d3560dc8269d78ade536040911
#
_entry.id   8b9bb0d3560dc8269d78ade536040911
#
_cell.length_a   1.000
_cell.length_b   1.000
_cell.length_c   1.000
_cell.angle_alpha   90.00
_cell.angle_beta   90.00
_cell.angle_gamma   90.00
#
_symmetry.space_group_name_H-M   'P 1'
#
loop_
_entity.id
_entity.type
_entity.pdbx_description
1 polymer ?
#
loop_
_entity_poly.entity_id
_entity_poly.type
_entity_poly.pdbx_seq_one_letter_code
_entity_poly.pdbx_strand_id
1 'polypeptide(L)'
;MSYAFKKIGATNILENAPDNANVVCEVNGEVNRVPATKIGGGGIKVAIIKHTGSGYSCDNMTYEEAVEYLTNGVPFLIFIFVGAEYMIARGVSYDGTSKISFRATTFSNSNRTYSWTSAGITAIES
;
A
#
# COMPACT_ATOMS: atom_id res chain seq x y z
N MET A 1 24.42 32.59 -11.43
CA MET A 1 23.80 31.57 -12.26
C MET A 1 22.43 32.00 -12.72
N SER A 2 22.19 31.89 -13.99
CA SER A 2 20.90 32.24 -14.55
C SER A 2 20.03 30.97 -14.64
N TYR A 3 18.89 31.04 -14.08
CA TYR A 3 17.92 29.97 -14.21
C TYR A 3 16.87 30.35 -15.23
N ALA A 4 16.59 29.46 -16.13
CA ALA A 4 15.47 29.61 -17.03
C ALA A 4 14.20 29.08 -16.33
N PHE A 5 13.86 29.68 -15.21
CA PHE A 5 12.66 29.26 -14.48
C PHE A 5 11.41 29.66 -15.24
N LYS A 6 10.57 28.71 -15.47
CA LYS A 6 9.20 28.97 -15.84
C LYS A 6 8.43 29.31 -14.58
N LYS A 7 7.51 30.24 -14.67
CA LYS A 7 6.56 30.45 -13.60
C LYS A 7 5.74 29.16 -13.39
N ILE A 8 5.35 28.92 -12.18
CA ILE A 8 4.58 27.69 -11.85
C ILE A 8 3.37 27.54 -12.76
N GLY A 9 2.63 28.61 -13.04
CA GLY A 9 1.48 28.55 -13.92
C GLY A 9 1.80 28.37 -15.40
N ALA A 10 3.08 28.50 -15.79
CA ALA A 10 3.53 28.30 -17.17
C ALA A 10 4.19 26.96 -17.41
N THR A 11 4.32 26.11 -16.37
CA THR A 11 4.88 24.77 -16.52
C THR A 11 3.83 23.80 -17.04
N ASN A 12 4.30 22.77 -17.74
CA ASN A 12 3.41 21.73 -18.19
C ASN A 12 2.95 20.89 -17.02
N ILE A 13 1.68 20.50 -17.05
CA ILE A 13 1.14 19.57 -16.06
C ILE A 13 1.30 18.15 -16.59
N LEU A 14 1.95 17.30 -15.80
CA LEU A 14 2.08 15.89 -16.12
C LEU A 14 1.00 15.13 -15.34
N GLU A 15 0.04 14.57 -16.05
CA GLU A 15 -1.02 13.76 -15.43
C GLU A 15 -0.49 12.43 -14.91
N ASN A 16 0.48 11.89 -15.63
CA ASN A 16 1.12 10.63 -15.25
C ASN A 16 2.63 10.82 -15.25
N ALA A 17 3.21 11.02 -14.07
CA ALA A 17 4.65 11.12 -13.97
C ALA A 17 5.30 9.76 -14.17
N PRO A 18 6.38 9.65 -14.96
CA PRO A 18 7.12 8.39 -15.06
C PRO A 18 7.76 8.03 -13.72
N ASP A 19 8.02 6.73 -13.52
CA ASP A 19 8.58 6.23 -12.26
C ASP A 19 9.93 6.85 -11.91
N ASN A 20 10.69 7.27 -12.91
CA ASN A 20 11.98 7.90 -12.70
C ASN A 20 11.91 9.44 -12.60
N ALA A 21 10.73 10.01 -12.52
CA ALA A 21 10.59 11.44 -12.37
C ALA A 21 11.14 11.93 -11.04
N ASN A 22 11.73 13.13 -11.06
CA ASN A 22 12.24 13.77 -9.86
C ASN A 22 11.50 15.06 -9.60
N VAL A 23 11.37 15.42 -8.35
CA VAL A 23 10.81 16.70 -7.92
C VAL A 23 11.94 17.54 -7.33
N VAL A 24 12.01 18.78 -7.72
CA VAL A 24 12.97 19.73 -7.17
C VAL A 24 12.38 20.36 -5.93
N CYS A 25 13.10 20.27 -4.81
CA CYS A 25 12.67 20.88 -3.56
C CYS A 25 13.83 21.53 -2.85
N GLU A 26 13.53 22.51 -2.00
CA GLU A 26 14.52 23.20 -1.20
C GLU A 26 14.52 22.62 0.21
N VAL A 27 15.71 22.27 0.70
CA VAL A 27 15.92 21.78 2.06
C VAL A 27 17.08 22.55 2.66
N ASN A 28 16.83 23.26 3.75
CA ASN A 28 17.84 24.05 4.46
C ASN A 28 18.59 25.04 3.54
N GLY A 29 17.87 25.65 2.60
CA GLY A 29 18.46 26.60 1.67
C GLY A 29 19.15 25.98 0.46
N GLU A 30 19.18 24.67 0.37
CA GLU A 30 19.75 23.96 -0.77
C GLU A 30 18.66 23.37 -1.65
N VAL A 31 18.88 23.41 -2.95
CA VAL A 31 17.97 22.82 -3.93
C VAL A 31 18.36 21.38 -4.15
N ASN A 32 17.42 20.47 -3.95
CA ASN A 32 17.65 19.03 -4.04
C ASN A 32 16.65 18.41 -4.99
N ARG A 33 17.01 17.27 -5.55
CA ARG A 33 16.11 16.43 -6.32
C ARG A 33 15.70 15.27 -5.47
N VAL A 34 14.40 15.02 -5.47
CA VAL A 34 13.84 13.86 -4.74
C VAL A 34 13.03 13.05 -5.74
N PRO A 35 13.26 11.73 -5.83
CA PRO A 35 12.42 10.90 -6.68
C PRO A 35 10.95 11.09 -6.33
N ALA A 36 10.11 11.25 -7.33
CA ALA A 36 8.68 11.47 -7.13
C ALA A 36 8.04 10.35 -6.29
N THR A 37 8.57 9.13 -6.39
CA THR A 37 8.11 7.99 -5.60
C THR A 37 8.33 8.14 -4.10
N LYS A 38 9.19 9.08 -3.67
CA LYS A 38 9.48 9.34 -2.25
C LYS A 38 8.61 10.45 -1.65
N ILE A 39 7.88 11.14 -2.48
CA ILE A 39 7.10 12.30 -2.04
C ILE A 39 5.70 11.88 -1.65
N GLY A 40 5.17 12.49 -0.60
CA GLY A 40 3.83 12.20 -0.11
C GLY A 40 3.72 10.85 0.56
N GLY A 41 4.85 10.24 0.94
CA GLY A 41 4.84 8.92 1.56
C GLY A 41 4.33 7.83 0.64
N GLY A 42 4.24 8.12 -0.66
CA GLY A 42 3.68 7.18 -1.60
C GLY A 42 2.18 6.94 -1.43
N GLY A 43 1.50 7.78 -0.65
CA GLY A 43 0.07 7.63 -0.41
C GLY A 43 -0.29 6.40 0.40
N ILE A 44 -1.56 5.99 0.30
CA ILE A 44 -2.07 4.81 0.97
C ILE A 44 -1.74 3.57 0.15
N LYS A 45 -1.16 2.57 0.79
CA LYS A 45 -0.89 1.28 0.14
C LYS A 45 -2.09 0.37 0.29
N VAL A 46 -2.41 -0.36 -0.77
CA VAL A 46 -3.59 -1.21 -0.80
C VAL A 46 -3.18 -2.62 -1.22
N ALA A 47 -3.48 -3.60 -0.38
CA ALA A 47 -3.35 -5.00 -0.73
C ALA A 47 -4.71 -5.52 -1.18
N ILE A 48 -4.74 -6.21 -2.31
CA ILE A 48 -5.96 -6.81 -2.83
C ILE A 48 -5.81 -8.32 -2.71
N ILE A 49 -6.56 -8.90 -1.78
CA ILE A 49 -6.57 -10.33 -1.54
C ILE A 49 -7.78 -10.93 -2.23
N LYS A 50 -7.57 -12.03 -2.92
CA LYS A 50 -8.64 -12.74 -3.62
C LYS A 50 -8.76 -14.15 -3.10
N HIS A 51 -9.99 -14.60 -2.95
CA HIS A 51 -10.30 -15.99 -2.65
C HIS A 51 -10.35 -16.75 -3.97
N THR A 52 -9.54 -17.79 -4.09
CA THR A 52 -9.48 -18.63 -5.28
C THR A 52 -9.54 -20.10 -4.85
N GLY A 53 -10.60 -20.81 -5.29
CA GLY A 53 -10.79 -22.19 -4.87
C GLY A 53 -10.90 -22.30 -3.35
N SER A 54 -9.93 -22.94 -2.71
CA SER A 54 -9.91 -23.12 -1.26
C SER A 54 -8.96 -22.17 -0.53
N GLY A 55 -8.30 -21.26 -1.24
CA GLY A 55 -7.27 -20.43 -0.66
C GLY A 55 -7.45 -18.94 -0.92
N TYR A 56 -6.53 -18.18 -0.38
CA TYR A 56 -6.46 -16.73 -0.56
C TYR A 56 -5.10 -16.36 -1.13
N SER A 57 -5.06 -15.36 -1.99
CA SER A 57 -3.80 -14.87 -2.55
C SER A 57 -3.84 -13.36 -2.72
N CYS A 58 -2.67 -12.75 -2.68
CA CYS A 58 -2.50 -11.34 -2.97
C CYS A 58 -1.54 -11.19 -4.13
N ASP A 59 -2.06 -10.75 -5.27
CA ASP A 59 -1.27 -10.67 -6.51
C ASP A 59 -0.55 -9.34 -6.69
N ASN A 60 -1.02 -8.30 -6.02
CA ASN A 60 -0.47 -6.95 -6.20
C ASN A 60 0.58 -6.56 -5.16
N MET A 61 0.83 -7.40 -4.18
CA MET A 61 1.77 -7.10 -3.10
C MET A 61 2.27 -8.40 -2.48
N THR A 62 3.55 -8.43 -2.14
CA THR A 62 4.12 -9.57 -1.42
C THR A 62 3.98 -9.38 0.09
N TYR A 63 4.10 -10.48 0.84
CA TYR A 63 4.14 -10.43 2.29
C TYR A 63 5.27 -9.52 2.79
N GLU A 64 6.43 -9.60 2.17
CA GLU A 64 7.60 -8.81 2.54
C GLU A 64 7.35 -7.32 2.34
N GLU A 65 6.69 -6.94 1.26
CA GLU A 65 6.32 -5.55 1.01
C GLU A 65 5.31 -5.05 2.06
N ALA A 66 4.33 -5.86 2.40
CA ALA A 66 3.33 -5.52 3.40
C ALA A 66 3.96 -5.31 4.77
N VAL A 67 4.89 -6.19 5.16
CA VAL A 67 5.64 -6.06 6.41
C VAL A 67 6.43 -4.75 6.44
N GLU A 68 7.07 -4.41 5.34
CA GLU A 68 7.83 -3.17 5.24
C GLU A 68 6.94 -1.95 5.44
N TYR A 69 5.79 -1.91 4.79
CA TYR A 69 4.86 -0.80 4.95
C TYR A 69 4.34 -0.68 6.38
N LEU A 70 3.97 -1.79 7.00
CA LEU A 70 3.48 -1.78 8.37
C LEU A 70 4.56 -1.38 9.36
N THR A 71 5.78 -1.86 9.15
CA THR A 71 6.92 -1.53 10.02
C THR A 71 7.24 -0.04 9.95
N ASN A 72 7.11 0.56 8.78
CA ASN A 72 7.44 1.96 8.56
C ASN A 72 6.25 2.91 8.82
N GLY A 73 5.12 2.38 9.28
CA GLY A 73 3.96 3.21 9.60
C GLY A 73 3.27 3.81 8.37
N VAL A 74 3.42 3.18 7.22
CA VAL A 74 2.75 3.65 6.01
C VAL A 74 1.26 3.29 6.08
N PRO A 75 0.36 4.22 5.77
CA PRO A 75 -1.07 3.90 5.74
C PRO A 75 -1.36 2.75 4.80
N PHE A 76 -2.09 1.75 5.29
CA PHE A 76 -2.23 0.47 4.62
C PHE A 76 -3.67 -0.04 4.73
N LEU A 77 -4.25 -0.40 3.60
CA LEU A 77 -5.59 -0.99 3.54
C LEU A 77 -5.51 -2.37 2.90
N ILE A 78 -6.36 -3.27 3.36
CA ILE A 78 -6.50 -4.59 2.79
C ILE A 78 -7.94 -4.79 2.36
N PHE A 79 -8.15 -5.11 1.09
CA PHE A 79 -9.44 -5.51 0.54
C PHE A 79 -9.43 -7.00 0.30
N ILE A 80 -10.50 -7.68 0.66
CA ILE A 80 -10.64 -9.12 0.49
C ILE A 80 -11.82 -9.38 -0.43
N PHE A 81 -11.55 -9.94 -1.60
CA PHE A 81 -12.55 -10.26 -2.60
C PHE A 81 -12.92 -11.73 -2.53
N VAL A 82 -14.21 -12.00 -2.51
CA VAL A 82 -14.78 -13.34 -2.63
C VAL A 82 -15.80 -13.28 -3.76
N GLY A 83 -15.41 -13.73 -4.93
CA GLY A 83 -16.22 -13.55 -6.13
C GLY A 83 -16.38 -12.08 -6.48
N ALA A 84 -17.61 -11.62 -6.61
CA ALA A 84 -17.94 -10.22 -6.92
C ALA A 84 -18.11 -9.35 -5.67
N GLU A 85 -17.98 -9.92 -4.50
CA GLU A 85 -18.12 -9.20 -3.23
C GLU A 85 -16.77 -8.89 -2.63
N TYR A 86 -16.69 -7.81 -1.87
CA TYR A 86 -15.44 -7.51 -1.16
C TYR A 86 -15.72 -7.01 0.25
N MET A 87 -14.73 -7.18 1.10
CA MET A 87 -14.72 -6.71 2.47
C MET A 87 -13.46 -5.91 2.71
N ILE A 88 -13.54 -4.95 3.62
CA ILE A 88 -12.36 -4.19 4.04
C ILE A 88 -11.88 -4.78 5.35
N ALA A 89 -10.60 -5.15 5.42
CA ALA A 89 -10.01 -5.68 6.62
C ALA A 89 -9.89 -4.61 7.70
N ARG A 90 -9.97 -5.04 8.94
CA ARG A 90 -9.79 -4.19 10.12
C ARG A 90 -8.81 -4.84 11.07
N GLY A 91 -8.24 -4.03 11.96
CA GLY A 91 -7.31 -4.52 12.95
C GLY A 91 -6.06 -5.13 12.35
N VAL A 92 -5.56 -4.50 11.29
CA VAL A 92 -4.34 -4.97 10.62
C VAL A 92 -3.16 -4.76 11.54
N SER A 93 -2.44 -5.83 11.83
CA SER A 93 -1.28 -5.77 12.72
C SER A 93 -0.21 -6.77 12.30
N TYR A 94 1.04 -6.40 12.55
CA TYR A 94 2.19 -7.26 12.34
C TYR A 94 2.73 -7.66 13.70
N ASP A 95 2.99 -8.96 13.89
CA ASP A 95 3.46 -9.48 15.19
C ASP A 95 4.94 -9.19 15.47
N GLY A 96 5.63 -8.60 14.52
CA GLY A 96 7.05 -8.27 14.64
C GLY A 96 8.00 -9.37 14.18
N THR A 97 7.50 -10.53 13.82
CA THR A 97 8.34 -11.68 13.45
C THR A 97 7.92 -12.37 12.16
N SER A 98 6.68 -12.84 12.06
CA SER A 98 6.34 -13.77 10.99
C SER A 98 4.93 -13.67 10.45
N LYS A 99 4.08 -12.81 11.02
CA LYS A 99 2.66 -12.87 10.66
C LYS A 99 2.00 -11.50 10.70
N ILE A 100 1.20 -11.22 9.66
CA ILE A 100 0.27 -10.10 9.64
C ILE A 100 -1.11 -10.68 9.92
N SER A 101 -1.81 -10.11 10.90
CA SER A 101 -3.16 -10.54 11.26
C SER A 101 -4.15 -9.42 10.96
N PHE A 102 -5.32 -9.80 10.49
CA PHE A 102 -6.41 -8.86 10.26
C PHE A 102 -7.73 -9.59 10.31
N ARG A 103 -8.81 -8.85 10.44
CA ARG A 103 -10.15 -9.41 10.54
C ARG A 103 -11.08 -8.78 9.54
N ALA A 104 -12.07 -9.53 9.12
CA ALA A 104 -13.15 -9.01 8.28
C ALA A 104 -14.46 -9.70 8.66
N THR A 105 -15.56 -8.99 8.45
CA THR A 105 -16.89 -9.52 8.64
C THR A 105 -17.47 -9.88 7.28
N THR A 106 -17.93 -11.10 7.13
CA THR A 106 -18.55 -11.55 5.89
C THR A 106 -19.98 -11.02 5.77
N PHE A 107 -20.57 -11.14 4.59
CA PHE A 107 -21.95 -10.72 4.37
C PHE A 107 -22.96 -11.52 5.20
N SER A 108 -22.61 -12.73 5.63
CA SER A 108 -23.44 -13.52 6.55
C SER A 108 -23.18 -13.17 8.01
N ASN A 109 -22.50 -12.08 8.30
CA ASN A 109 -22.14 -11.62 9.64
C ASN A 109 -21.20 -12.56 10.40
N SER A 110 -20.48 -13.40 9.69
CA SER A 110 -19.44 -14.22 10.28
C SER A 110 -18.13 -13.45 10.33
N ASN A 111 -17.49 -13.44 11.49
CA ASN A 111 -16.18 -12.86 11.64
C ASN A 111 -15.11 -13.85 11.23
N ARG A 112 -14.13 -13.39 10.48
CA ARG A 112 -12.98 -14.22 10.12
C ARG A 112 -11.70 -13.52 10.51
N THR A 113 -10.78 -14.30 11.04
CA THR A 113 -9.42 -13.86 11.33
C THR A 113 -8.52 -14.42 10.25
N TYR A 114 -7.77 -13.52 9.62
CA TYR A 114 -6.83 -13.87 8.55
C TYR A 114 -5.41 -13.78 9.07
N SER A 115 -4.58 -14.68 8.59
CA SER A 115 -3.15 -14.70 8.89
C SER A 115 -2.38 -14.70 7.57
N TRP A 116 -1.51 -13.74 7.40
CA TRP A 116 -0.68 -13.62 6.22
C TRP A 116 0.78 -13.82 6.61
N THR A 117 1.37 -14.86 6.07
CA THR A 117 2.77 -15.23 6.33
C THR A 117 3.50 -15.37 5.00
N SER A 118 4.80 -15.61 5.06
CA SER A 118 5.59 -15.89 3.86
C SER A 118 5.12 -17.15 3.12
N ALA A 119 4.40 -18.04 3.81
CA ALA A 119 3.86 -19.25 3.20
C ALA A 119 2.49 -19.03 2.54
N GLY A 120 1.83 -17.90 2.80
CA GLY A 120 0.54 -17.60 2.20
C GLY A 120 -0.44 -17.00 3.18
N ILE A 121 -1.69 -16.93 2.76
CA ILE A 121 -2.78 -16.33 3.53
C ILE A 121 -3.77 -17.43 3.92
N THR A 122 -4.13 -17.47 5.19
CA THR A 122 -5.12 -18.41 5.71
C THR A 122 -6.21 -17.66 6.45
N ALA A 123 -7.40 -18.25 6.54
CA ALA A 123 -8.52 -17.65 7.23
C ALA A 123 -9.13 -18.67 8.19
N ILE A 124 -9.53 -18.18 9.37
CA ILE A 124 -10.19 -18.98 10.39
C ILE A 124 -11.48 -18.26 10.77
N GLU A 125 -12.58 -18.96 10.76
CA GLU A 125 -13.83 -18.43 11.29
C GLU A 125 -13.76 -18.38 12.80
N SER A 126 -14.19 -17.25 13.33
CA SER A 126 -14.22 -17.09 14.78
C SER A 126 -15.62 -16.82 15.28
#